data_ae6ee2bfcede26d88e389d8b0238c827
#
_entry.id   ae6ee2bfcede26d88e389d8b0238c827
#
_cell.length_a   1.000
_cell.length_b   1.000
_cell.length_c   1.000
_cell.angle_alpha   90.00
_cell.angle_beta   90.00
_cell.angle_gamma   90.00
#
_symmetry.space_group_name_H-M   'P 1'
#
loop_
_entity.id
_entity.type
_entity.pdbx_description
1 polymer ?
#
loop_
_entity_poly.entity_id
_entity_poly.type
_entity_poly.pdbx_seq_one_letter_code
_entity_poly.pdbx_strand_id
1 'polypeptide(L)'
;MDGNLQTLISLQAIDTRIAALESDAARLPKEIAAIHAAVEEARKQAEQVKTRLDAARKDQRAKEKDLEVVQAKRSKNEARLYEVKTNKEYSAVLIEIEEIKQEKARMEEEVLVLMEAQERLTGDIREAEGRFKQRESEGRSREATLKEQLRGIEADLTGVRTERKELATKLPANILADYDRILRARSGLALVPVTKPNFCGACRMTITPQRLQELRAQSSLIPCESCGRYIYWPS
;
A
#
# COMPACT_ATOMS: atom_id res chain seq x y z
N MET A 1 39.88 27.09 -16.60
CA MET A 1 39.46 25.94 -15.76
C MET A 1 40.19 24.73 -16.23
N ASP A 2 40.70 23.91 -15.29
CA ASP A 2 41.26 22.61 -15.64
C ASP A 2 40.14 21.76 -16.30
N GLY A 3 40.40 21.23 -17.49
CA GLY A 3 39.43 20.45 -18.26
C GLY A 3 38.87 19.24 -17.45
N ASN A 4 39.68 18.68 -16.55
CA ASN A 4 39.26 17.62 -15.65
C ASN A 4 38.22 18.06 -14.64
N LEU A 5 38.35 19.28 -14.08
CA LEU A 5 37.37 19.82 -13.12
C LEU A 5 36.00 20.02 -13.79
N GLN A 6 35.97 20.59 -14.99
CA GLN A 6 34.69 20.79 -15.71
C GLN A 6 34.05 19.46 -16.06
N THR A 7 34.83 18.45 -16.44
CA THR A 7 34.34 17.09 -16.71
C THR A 7 33.79 16.44 -15.46
N LEU A 8 34.45 16.60 -14.29
CA LEU A 8 33.95 16.09 -13.02
C LEU A 8 32.67 16.78 -12.55
N ILE A 9 32.52 18.09 -12.77
CA ILE A 9 31.28 18.81 -12.47
C ILE A 9 30.12 18.22 -13.29
N SER A 10 30.35 18.02 -14.61
CA SER A 10 29.37 17.40 -15.49
C SER A 10 29.07 15.95 -15.08
N LEU A 11 30.09 15.17 -14.72
CA LEU A 11 29.93 13.79 -14.26
C LEU A 11 29.10 13.72 -12.98
N GLN A 12 29.36 14.62 -12.00
CA GLN A 12 28.57 14.70 -10.77
C GLN A 12 27.11 15.06 -11.03
N ALA A 13 26.83 15.96 -11.98
CA ALA A 13 25.47 16.30 -12.39
C ALA A 13 24.73 15.08 -12.96
N ILE A 14 25.42 14.31 -13.81
CA ILE A 14 24.89 13.04 -14.36
C ILE A 14 24.66 12.00 -13.26
N ASP A 15 25.61 11.79 -12.36
CA ASP A 15 25.47 10.84 -11.26
C ASP A 15 24.34 11.22 -10.31
N THR A 16 24.12 12.52 -10.08
CA THR A 16 22.99 13.01 -9.30
C THR A 16 21.66 12.72 -10.01
N ARG A 17 21.62 12.89 -11.34
CA ARG A 17 20.43 12.55 -12.16
C ARG A 17 20.16 11.04 -12.14
N ILE A 18 21.19 10.20 -12.26
CA ILE A 18 21.07 8.75 -12.15
C ILE A 18 20.48 8.36 -10.79
N ALA A 19 21.02 8.89 -9.69
CA ALA A 19 20.54 8.59 -8.35
C ALA A 19 19.07 8.99 -8.14
N ALA A 20 18.65 10.13 -8.70
CA ALA A 20 17.24 10.56 -8.66
C ALA A 20 16.33 9.60 -9.43
N LEU A 21 16.71 9.23 -10.66
CA LEU A 21 15.96 8.29 -11.49
C LEU A 21 15.89 6.89 -10.85
N GLU A 22 16.97 6.41 -10.26
CA GLU A 22 17.00 5.13 -9.54
C GLU A 22 16.09 5.14 -8.31
N SER A 23 16.06 6.26 -7.59
CA SER A 23 15.15 6.45 -6.45
C SER A 23 13.69 6.40 -6.89
N ASP A 24 13.34 7.08 -7.99
CA ASP A 24 11.99 7.05 -8.55
C ASP A 24 11.63 5.66 -9.09
N ALA A 25 12.54 4.98 -9.80
CA ALA A 25 12.37 3.61 -10.26
C ALA A 25 12.13 2.62 -9.11
N ALA A 26 12.76 2.84 -7.97
CA ALA A 26 12.56 2.01 -6.77
C ALA A 26 11.25 2.34 -6.01
N ARG A 27 10.71 3.56 -6.16
CA ARG A 27 9.49 4.01 -5.51
C ARG A 27 8.23 3.49 -6.23
N LEU A 28 8.20 3.59 -7.56
CA LEU A 28 7.01 3.25 -8.35
C LEU A 28 6.50 1.81 -8.17
N PRO A 29 7.33 0.76 -8.12
CA PRO A 29 6.86 -0.60 -7.82
C PRO A 29 6.19 -0.73 -6.44
N LYS A 30 6.64 0.02 -5.45
CA LYS A 30 6.03 0.04 -4.11
C LYS A 30 4.65 0.68 -4.14
N GLU A 31 4.48 1.75 -4.92
CA GLU A 31 3.17 2.37 -5.13
C GLU A 31 2.20 1.39 -5.84
N ILE A 32 2.66 0.67 -6.85
CA ILE A 32 1.87 -0.37 -7.54
C ILE A 32 1.46 -1.48 -6.56
N ALA A 33 2.39 -1.96 -5.74
CA ALA A 33 2.10 -2.97 -4.73
C ALA A 33 1.05 -2.48 -3.69
N ALA A 34 1.12 -1.21 -3.29
CA ALA A 34 0.13 -0.61 -2.40
C ALA A 34 -1.27 -0.52 -3.04
N ILE A 35 -1.35 -0.23 -4.34
CA ILE A 35 -2.61 -0.24 -5.09
C ILE A 35 -3.21 -1.66 -5.09
N HIS A 36 -2.41 -2.68 -5.42
CA HIS A 36 -2.87 -4.07 -5.41
C HIS A 36 -3.36 -4.51 -4.02
N ALA A 37 -2.64 -4.14 -2.96
CA ALA A 37 -3.05 -4.44 -1.60
C ALA A 37 -4.39 -3.79 -1.24
N ALA A 38 -4.62 -2.53 -1.64
CA ALA A 38 -5.87 -1.82 -1.40
C ALA A 38 -7.06 -2.42 -2.16
N VAL A 39 -6.85 -2.89 -3.40
CA VAL A 39 -7.87 -3.58 -4.20
C VAL A 39 -8.21 -4.94 -3.58
N GLU A 40 -7.21 -5.72 -3.19
CA GLU A 40 -7.42 -7.02 -2.56
C GLU A 40 -8.11 -6.91 -1.20
N GLU A 41 -7.82 -5.87 -0.42
CA GLU A 41 -8.52 -5.60 0.83
C GLU A 41 -10.01 -5.30 0.60
N ALA A 42 -10.33 -4.46 -0.39
CA ALA A 42 -11.72 -4.16 -0.75
C ALA A 42 -12.46 -5.42 -1.23
N ARG A 43 -11.79 -6.31 -1.98
CA ARG A 43 -12.32 -7.60 -2.40
C ARG A 43 -12.63 -8.49 -1.21
N LYS A 44 -11.70 -8.63 -0.26
CA LYS A 44 -11.90 -9.42 0.96
C LYS A 44 -13.07 -8.92 1.79
N GLN A 45 -13.23 -7.61 1.91
CA GLN A 45 -14.36 -7.01 2.62
C GLN A 45 -15.70 -7.38 1.96
N ALA A 46 -15.80 -7.30 0.63
CA ALA A 46 -16.99 -7.71 -0.09
C ALA A 46 -17.31 -9.21 0.11
N GLU A 47 -16.30 -10.08 0.05
CA GLU A 47 -16.46 -11.51 0.26
C GLU A 47 -16.85 -11.86 1.71
N GLN A 48 -16.33 -11.14 2.70
CA GLN A 48 -16.73 -11.30 4.10
C GLN A 48 -18.21 -10.98 4.34
N VAL A 49 -18.71 -9.89 3.74
CA VAL A 49 -20.14 -9.55 3.87
C VAL A 49 -21.00 -10.61 3.20
N LYS A 50 -20.61 -11.10 2.04
CA LYS A 50 -21.28 -12.19 1.33
C LYS A 50 -21.35 -13.47 2.16
N THR A 51 -20.23 -13.86 2.78
CA THR A 51 -20.18 -15.01 3.67
C THR A 51 -21.13 -14.86 4.86
N ARG A 52 -21.24 -13.65 5.43
CA ARG A 52 -22.20 -13.35 6.51
C ARG A 52 -23.65 -13.50 6.05
N LEU A 53 -23.98 -13.03 4.85
CA LEU A 53 -25.31 -13.20 4.29
C LEU A 53 -25.67 -14.68 4.09
N ASP A 54 -24.72 -15.46 3.55
CA ASP A 54 -24.96 -16.90 3.32
C ASP A 54 -25.11 -17.64 4.66
N ALA A 55 -24.39 -17.27 5.71
CA ALA A 55 -24.59 -17.79 7.06
C ALA A 55 -25.98 -17.44 7.60
N ALA A 56 -26.39 -16.17 7.52
CA ALA A 56 -27.70 -15.72 8.00
C ALA A 56 -28.85 -16.43 7.26
N ARG A 57 -28.71 -16.67 5.95
CA ARG A 57 -29.69 -17.48 5.17
C ARG A 57 -29.76 -18.92 5.62
N LYS A 58 -28.62 -19.51 5.96
CA LYS A 58 -28.56 -20.87 6.49
C LYS A 58 -29.25 -20.98 7.85
N ASP A 59 -28.99 -20.01 8.73
CA ASP A 59 -29.57 -19.95 10.07
C ASP A 59 -31.10 -19.75 9.98
N GLN A 60 -31.58 -18.88 9.10
CA GLN A 60 -33.02 -18.71 8.86
C GLN A 60 -33.67 -20.02 8.44
N ARG A 61 -33.11 -20.74 7.45
CA ARG A 61 -33.67 -22.03 6.99
C ARG A 61 -33.68 -23.10 8.09
N ALA A 62 -32.68 -23.07 8.98
CA ALA A 62 -32.67 -23.99 10.13
C ALA A 62 -33.83 -23.66 11.10
N LYS A 63 -33.99 -22.37 11.43
CA LYS A 63 -35.10 -21.89 12.30
C LYS A 63 -36.48 -22.14 11.72
N GLU A 64 -36.66 -21.97 10.41
CA GLU A 64 -37.91 -22.29 9.71
C GLU A 64 -38.28 -23.79 9.84
N LYS A 65 -37.28 -24.70 9.71
CA LYS A 65 -37.51 -26.13 9.94
C LYS A 65 -37.88 -26.44 11.38
N ASP A 66 -37.22 -25.81 12.35
CA ASP A 66 -37.55 -25.97 13.76
C ASP A 66 -38.97 -25.49 14.03
N LEU A 67 -39.39 -24.38 13.41
CA LEU A 67 -40.73 -23.85 13.47
C LEU A 67 -41.79 -24.83 12.92
N GLU A 68 -41.49 -25.53 11.80
CA GLU A 68 -42.36 -26.58 11.24
C GLU A 68 -42.54 -27.73 12.25
N VAL A 69 -41.48 -28.14 12.96
CA VAL A 69 -41.54 -29.17 13.99
C VAL A 69 -42.43 -28.75 15.16
N VAL A 70 -42.25 -27.52 15.66
CA VAL A 70 -43.10 -26.94 16.72
C VAL A 70 -44.55 -26.84 16.30
N GLN A 71 -44.83 -26.48 15.06
CA GLN A 71 -46.17 -26.42 14.48
C GLN A 71 -46.81 -27.82 14.42
N ALA A 72 -46.07 -28.85 14.01
CA ALA A 72 -46.54 -30.23 14.00
C ALA A 72 -46.81 -30.75 15.42
N LYS A 73 -45.97 -30.38 16.38
CA LYS A 73 -46.15 -30.71 17.82
C LYS A 73 -47.44 -30.05 18.35
N ARG A 74 -47.69 -28.80 17.99
CA ARG A 74 -48.94 -28.08 18.35
C ARG A 74 -50.17 -28.80 17.81
N SER A 75 -50.22 -29.12 16.52
CA SER A 75 -51.30 -29.80 15.87
C SER A 75 -51.61 -31.16 16.51
N LYS A 76 -50.56 -31.90 16.87
CA LYS A 76 -50.68 -33.17 17.59
C LYS A 76 -51.32 -33.01 18.96
N ASN A 77 -50.96 -32.01 19.74
CA ASN A 77 -51.49 -31.74 21.04
C ASN A 77 -52.94 -31.21 20.95
N GLU A 78 -53.27 -30.41 19.93
CA GLU A 78 -54.65 -29.99 19.64
C GLU A 78 -55.56 -31.19 19.30
N ALA A 79 -55.10 -32.18 18.52
CA ALA A 79 -55.83 -33.40 18.27
C ALA A 79 -56.03 -34.22 19.56
N ARG A 80 -55.03 -34.30 20.43
CA ARG A 80 -55.09 -35.01 21.73
C ARG A 80 -56.16 -34.44 22.67
N LEU A 81 -56.51 -33.15 22.57
CA LEU A 81 -57.61 -32.55 23.34
C LEU A 81 -58.95 -33.23 23.14
N TYR A 82 -59.20 -33.80 21.97
CA TYR A 82 -60.44 -34.52 21.66
C TYR A 82 -60.41 -35.97 22.12
N GLU A 83 -59.27 -36.53 22.55
CA GLU A 83 -59.10 -37.92 22.97
C GLU A 83 -59.06 -38.07 24.49
N VAL A 84 -58.80 -37.00 25.23
CA VAL A 84 -58.70 -37.05 26.70
C VAL A 84 -60.08 -37.19 27.36
N LYS A 85 -60.11 -37.97 28.45
CA LYS A 85 -61.37 -38.34 29.13
C LYS A 85 -61.57 -37.68 30.49
N THR A 86 -60.52 -37.09 31.06
CA THR A 86 -60.57 -36.47 32.37
C THR A 86 -60.27 -34.96 32.31
N ASN A 87 -60.91 -34.16 33.18
CA ASN A 87 -60.67 -32.71 33.28
C ASN A 87 -59.21 -32.39 33.63
N LYS A 88 -58.54 -33.27 34.36
CA LYS A 88 -57.13 -33.09 34.74
C LYS A 88 -56.21 -33.23 33.51
N GLU A 89 -56.39 -34.23 32.68
CA GLU A 89 -55.66 -34.41 31.41
C GLU A 89 -55.95 -33.29 30.45
N TYR A 90 -57.22 -32.87 30.33
CA TYR A 90 -57.63 -31.74 29.48
C TYR A 90 -56.88 -30.43 29.86
N SER A 91 -56.83 -30.12 31.15
CA SER A 91 -56.14 -28.95 31.65
C SER A 91 -54.63 -29.01 31.41
N ALA A 92 -54.01 -30.21 31.55
CA ALA A 92 -52.59 -30.44 31.28
C ALA A 92 -52.25 -30.21 29.79
N VAL A 93 -53.05 -30.75 28.88
CA VAL A 93 -52.88 -30.55 27.42
C VAL A 93 -53.07 -29.09 27.03
N LEU A 94 -53.97 -28.35 27.62
CA LEU A 94 -54.13 -26.90 27.38
C LEU A 94 -52.88 -26.11 27.79
N ILE A 95 -52.25 -26.45 28.91
CA ILE A 95 -50.99 -25.83 29.35
C ILE A 95 -49.87 -26.14 28.32
N GLU A 96 -49.74 -27.39 27.90
CA GLU A 96 -48.76 -27.78 26.87
C GLU A 96 -48.97 -26.99 25.54
N ILE A 97 -50.21 -26.81 25.10
CA ILE A 97 -50.54 -26.05 23.91
C ILE A 97 -50.14 -24.57 24.06
N GLU A 98 -50.36 -23.99 25.22
CA GLU A 98 -50.01 -22.60 25.48
C GLU A 98 -48.50 -22.40 25.50
N GLU A 99 -47.72 -23.33 26.11
CA GLU A 99 -46.26 -23.35 26.08
C GLU A 99 -45.76 -23.42 24.63
N ILE A 100 -46.32 -24.34 23.83
CA ILE A 100 -45.93 -24.46 22.40
C ILE A 100 -46.25 -23.21 21.60
N LYS A 101 -47.37 -22.50 21.87
CA LYS A 101 -47.66 -21.23 21.22
C LYS A 101 -46.63 -20.15 21.56
N GLN A 102 -46.21 -20.09 22.82
CA GLN A 102 -45.17 -19.15 23.23
C GLN A 102 -43.82 -19.49 22.62
N GLU A 103 -43.44 -20.79 22.54
CA GLU A 103 -42.26 -21.24 21.83
C GLU A 103 -42.30 -20.87 20.36
N LYS A 104 -43.45 -21.10 19.69
CA LYS A 104 -43.64 -20.71 18.28
C LYS A 104 -43.51 -19.22 18.08
N ALA A 105 -44.14 -18.39 18.92
CA ALA A 105 -44.04 -16.93 18.80
C ALA A 105 -42.60 -16.42 18.92
N ARG A 106 -41.79 -16.99 19.85
CA ARG A 106 -40.37 -16.65 19.97
C ARG A 106 -39.60 -17.02 18.73
N MET A 107 -39.81 -18.23 18.17
CA MET A 107 -39.15 -18.67 16.95
C MET A 107 -39.52 -17.82 15.72
N GLU A 108 -40.78 -17.41 15.61
CA GLU A 108 -41.24 -16.49 14.55
C GLU A 108 -40.52 -15.14 14.65
N GLU A 109 -40.35 -14.61 15.87
CA GLU A 109 -39.59 -13.37 16.10
C GLU A 109 -38.13 -13.53 15.72
N GLU A 110 -37.48 -14.66 16.08
CA GLU A 110 -36.10 -14.95 15.68
C GLU A 110 -35.94 -15.03 14.15
N VAL A 111 -36.90 -15.61 13.43
CA VAL A 111 -36.92 -15.64 11.97
C VAL A 111 -37.02 -14.24 11.39
N LEU A 112 -37.91 -13.38 11.93
CA LEU A 112 -38.03 -11.99 11.50
C LEU A 112 -36.73 -11.20 11.69
N VAL A 113 -36.06 -11.35 12.83
CA VAL A 113 -34.76 -10.73 13.09
C VAL A 113 -33.71 -11.17 12.07
N LEU A 114 -33.68 -12.47 11.71
CA LEU A 114 -32.77 -12.99 10.69
C LEU A 114 -33.10 -12.44 9.28
N MET A 115 -34.38 -12.26 8.94
CA MET A 115 -34.80 -11.65 7.69
C MET A 115 -34.35 -10.18 7.60
N GLU A 116 -34.57 -9.39 8.65
CA GLU A 116 -34.09 -8.01 8.72
C GLU A 116 -32.56 -7.92 8.60
N ALA A 117 -31.83 -8.82 9.26
CA ALA A 117 -30.39 -8.90 9.14
C ALA A 117 -29.94 -9.19 7.71
N GLN A 118 -30.64 -10.07 6.98
CA GLN A 118 -30.33 -10.38 5.58
C GLN A 118 -30.60 -9.18 4.64
N GLU A 119 -31.67 -8.41 4.89
CA GLU A 119 -31.96 -7.19 4.12
C GLU A 119 -30.82 -6.17 4.28
N ARG A 120 -30.36 -5.93 5.52
CA ARG A 120 -29.22 -5.06 5.80
C ARG A 120 -27.95 -5.56 5.12
N LEU A 121 -27.61 -6.85 5.28
CA LEU A 121 -26.45 -7.46 4.65
C LEU A 121 -26.51 -7.40 3.12
N THR A 122 -27.70 -7.46 2.53
CA THR A 122 -27.90 -7.30 1.08
C THR A 122 -27.55 -5.88 0.62
N GLY A 123 -27.90 -4.88 1.42
CA GLY A 123 -27.47 -3.48 1.22
C GLY A 123 -25.94 -3.34 1.33
N ASP A 124 -25.38 -3.88 2.41
CA ASP A 124 -23.95 -3.84 2.68
C ASP A 124 -23.12 -4.49 1.55
N ILE A 125 -23.61 -5.61 0.98
CA ILE A 125 -22.96 -6.27 -0.18
C ILE A 125 -22.92 -5.33 -1.39
N ARG A 126 -24.02 -4.69 -1.73
CA ARG A 126 -24.07 -3.77 -2.88
C ARG A 126 -23.08 -2.63 -2.73
N GLU A 127 -22.96 -2.08 -1.52
CA GLU A 127 -21.98 -1.04 -1.23
C GLU A 127 -20.55 -1.56 -1.28
N ALA A 128 -20.27 -2.73 -0.68
CA ALA A 128 -18.95 -3.32 -0.66
C ALA A 128 -18.48 -3.70 -2.06
N GLU A 129 -19.34 -4.30 -2.88
CA GLU A 129 -19.05 -4.60 -4.29
C GLU A 129 -18.87 -3.33 -5.12
N GLY A 130 -19.66 -2.29 -4.85
CA GLY A 130 -19.50 -0.98 -5.49
C GLY A 130 -18.13 -0.38 -5.19
N ARG A 131 -17.73 -0.36 -3.91
CA ARG A 131 -16.39 0.09 -3.48
C ARG A 131 -15.27 -0.75 -4.11
N PHE A 132 -15.43 -2.08 -4.17
CA PHE A 132 -14.45 -2.95 -4.79
C PHE A 132 -14.29 -2.63 -6.29
N LYS A 133 -15.39 -2.54 -7.06
CA LYS A 133 -15.35 -2.21 -8.51
C LYS A 133 -14.73 -0.85 -8.78
N GLN A 134 -15.05 0.14 -7.95
CA GLN A 134 -14.45 1.47 -8.05
C GLN A 134 -12.93 1.40 -7.80
N ARG A 135 -12.50 0.78 -6.70
CA ARG A 135 -11.07 0.60 -6.38
C ARG A 135 -10.31 -0.18 -7.44
N GLU A 136 -10.93 -1.21 -8.01
CA GLU A 136 -10.35 -2.00 -9.10
C GLU A 136 -10.16 -1.14 -10.36
N SER A 137 -11.16 -0.38 -10.76
CA SER A 137 -11.09 0.49 -11.93
C SER A 137 -10.04 1.60 -11.77
N GLU A 138 -10.08 2.31 -10.65
CA GLU A 138 -9.09 3.36 -10.32
C GLU A 138 -7.68 2.77 -10.21
N GLY A 139 -7.56 1.59 -9.58
CA GLY A 139 -6.31 0.88 -9.44
C GLY A 139 -5.70 0.50 -10.78
N ARG A 140 -6.46 -0.08 -11.70
CA ARG A 140 -6.01 -0.42 -13.06
C ARG A 140 -5.52 0.81 -13.84
N SER A 141 -6.27 1.91 -13.78
CA SER A 141 -5.88 3.15 -14.45
C SER A 141 -4.58 3.72 -13.87
N ARG A 142 -4.48 3.77 -12.55
CA ARG A 142 -3.28 4.28 -11.86
C ARG A 142 -2.06 3.38 -12.11
N GLU A 143 -2.22 2.07 -12.05
CA GLU A 143 -1.17 1.10 -12.36
C GLU A 143 -0.63 1.26 -13.78
N ALA A 144 -1.52 1.43 -14.76
CA ALA A 144 -1.10 1.66 -16.15
C ALA A 144 -0.24 2.91 -16.29
N THR A 145 -0.64 4.02 -15.64
CA THR A 145 0.14 5.26 -15.62
C THR A 145 1.51 5.08 -14.96
N LEU A 146 1.56 4.40 -13.80
CA LEU A 146 2.83 4.17 -13.08
C LEU A 146 3.76 3.25 -13.86
N LYS A 147 3.24 2.24 -14.55
CA LYS A 147 4.04 1.35 -15.42
C LYS A 147 4.63 2.11 -16.61
N GLU A 148 3.87 3.02 -17.20
CA GLU A 148 4.39 3.84 -18.30
C GLU A 148 5.47 4.81 -17.81
N GLN A 149 5.28 5.44 -16.65
CA GLN A 149 6.32 6.25 -16.02
C GLN A 149 7.59 5.44 -15.72
N LEU A 150 7.44 4.22 -15.22
CA LEU A 150 8.58 3.34 -14.94
C LEU A 150 9.37 3.02 -16.22
N ARG A 151 8.68 2.69 -17.32
CA ARG A 151 9.33 2.46 -18.63
C ARG A 151 10.09 3.68 -19.12
N GLY A 152 9.49 4.89 -18.99
CA GLY A 152 10.16 6.12 -19.33
C GLY A 152 11.45 6.34 -18.50
N ILE A 153 11.37 6.13 -17.18
CA ILE A 153 12.53 6.24 -16.28
C ILE A 153 13.62 5.22 -16.64
N GLU A 154 13.28 3.98 -16.97
CA GLU A 154 14.23 2.94 -17.36
C GLU A 154 14.94 3.28 -18.69
N ALA A 155 14.20 3.85 -19.64
CA ALA A 155 14.78 4.35 -20.90
C ALA A 155 15.72 5.53 -20.63
N ASP A 156 15.33 6.50 -19.83
CA ASP A 156 16.15 7.63 -19.40
C ASP A 156 17.44 7.18 -18.70
N LEU A 157 17.32 6.23 -17.75
CA LEU A 157 18.45 5.64 -17.05
C LEU A 157 19.48 5.02 -18.01
N THR A 158 18.98 4.34 -19.04
CA THR A 158 19.85 3.72 -20.05
C THR A 158 20.64 4.79 -20.83
N GLY A 159 19.95 5.87 -21.24
CA GLY A 159 20.56 7.01 -21.94
C GLY A 159 21.59 7.72 -21.05
N VAL A 160 21.20 8.09 -19.85
CA VAL A 160 22.07 8.84 -18.91
C VAL A 160 23.28 8.01 -18.48
N ARG A 161 23.14 6.69 -18.30
CA ARG A 161 24.27 5.80 -18.01
C ARG A 161 25.24 5.68 -19.18
N THR A 162 24.77 5.75 -20.41
CA THR A 162 25.62 5.79 -21.62
C THR A 162 26.39 7.12 -21.68
N GLU A 163 25.71 8.24 -21.46
CA GLU A 163 26.32 9.57 -21.39
C GLU A 163 27.41 9.61 -20.28
N ARG A 164 27.11 9.04 -19.10
CA ARG A 164 28.10 8.89 -18.03
C ARG A 164 29.35 8.16 -18.47
N LYS A 165 29.19 7.03 -19.17
CA LYS A 165 30.34 6.23 -19.66
C LYS A 165 31.18 7.03 -20.64
N GLU A 166 30.56 7.70 -21.60
CA GLU A 166 31.26 8.53 -22.57
C GLU A 166 32.01 9.68 -21.90
N LEU A 167 31.39 10.34 -20.92
CA LEU A 167 32.05 11.43 -20.19
C LEU A 167 33.19 10.93 -19.33
N ALA A 168 33.07 9.75 -18.71
CA ALA A 168 34.08 9.14 -17.89
C ALA A 168 35.37 8.82 -18.69
N THR A 169 35.28 8.48 -19.98
CA THR A 169 36.45 8.25 -20.82
C THR A 169 37.36 9.48 -21.04
N LYS A 170 36.85 10.67 -20.78
CA LYS A 170 37.59 11.94 -20.91
C LYS A 170 38.46 12.23 -19.67
N LEU A 171 38.32 11.45 -18.62
CA LEU A 171 39.11 11.59 -17.38
C LEU A 171 40.26 10.62 -17.31
N PRO A 172 41.41 11.00 -16.73
CA PRO A 172 42.46 10.07 -16.35
C PRO A 172 41.94 8.99 -15.40
N ALA A 173 42.38 7.74 -15.59
CA ALA A 173 41.87 6.58 -14.86
C ALA A 173 41.99 6.71 -13.33
N ASN A 174 43.09 7.31 -12.84
CA ASN A 174 43.30 7.55 -11.41
C ASN A 174 42.31 8.55 -10.84
N ILE A 175 41.98 9.64 -11.55
CA ILE A 175 40.99 10.65 -11.13
C ILE A 175 39.58 10.03 -11.09
N LEU A 176 39.23 9.27 -12.12
CA LEU A 176 37.92 8.59 -12.17
C LEU A 176 37.78 7.56 -11.04
N ALA A 177 38.83 6.76 -10.80
CA ALA A 177 38.83 5.75 -9.71
C ALA A 177 38.60 6.40 -8.32
N ASP A 178 39.27 7.51 -8.05
CA ASP A 178 39.12 8.27 -6.81
C ASP A 178 37.74 8.89 -6.72
N TYR A 179 37.24 9.49 -7.78
CA TYR A 179 35.87 10.05 -7.85
C TYR A 179 34.82 8.96 -7.56
N ASP A 180 34.88 7.82 -8.22
CA ASP A 180 33.97 6.71 -8.03
C ASP A 180 34.03 6.13 -6.61
N ARG A 181 35.21 6.09 -6.00
CA ARG A 181 35.39 5.68 -4.61
C ARG A 181 34.69 6.62 -3.65
N ILE A 182 34.84 7.93 -3.84
CA ILE A 182 34.17 8.95 -3.02
C ILE A 182 32.67 8.93 -3.24
N LEU A 183 32.24 8.82 -4.49
CA LEU A 183 30.81 8.76 -4.87
C LEU A 183 30.08 7.65 -4.11
N ARG A 184 30.65 6.44 -4.12
CA ARG A 184 30.10 5.29 -3.37
C ARG A 184 30.12 5.49 -1.86
N ALA A 185 31.21 6.04 -1.32
CA ALA A 185 31.37 6.22 0.13
C ALA A 185 30.55 7.38 0.70
N ARG A 186 30.05 8.29 -0.16
CA ARG A 186 29.42 9.55 0.26
C ARG A 186 28.04 9.77 -0.34
N SER A 187 27.27 8.69 -0.47
CA SER A 187 25.85 8.72 -0.90
C SER A 187 25.60 9.48 -2.21
N GLY A 188 26.46 9.24 -3.23
CA GLY A 188 26.27 9.80 -4.54
C GLY A 188 26.80 11.23 -4.74
N LEU A 189 27.52 11.79 -3.76
CA LEU A 189 28.11 13.13 -3.85
C LEU A 189 29.62 13.06 -3.65
N ALA A 190 30.38 13.09 -4.74
CA ALA A 190 31.86 13.09 -4.74
C ALA A 190 32.46 14.49 -4.89
N LEU A 191 31.81 15.38 -5.63
CA LEU A 191 32.25 16.74 -5.92
C LEU A 191 31.18 17.74 -5.52
N VAL A 192 31.52 18.77 -4.74
CA VAL A 192 30.56 19.78 -4.24
C VAL A 192 31.15 21.20 -4.32
N PRO A 193 30.32 22.22 -4.53
CA PRO A 193 30.77 23.61 -4.52
C PRO A 193 31.13 24.07 -3.10
N VAL A 194 32.00 25.06 -3.05
CA VAL A 194 32.17 25.90 -1.82
C VAL A 194 30.97 26.82 -1.71
N THR A 195 30.34 26.85 -0.53
CA THR A 195 29.22 27.76 -0.23
C THR A 195 29.67 28.95 0.59
N LYS A 196 29.01 30.11 0.42
CA LYS A 196 29.33 31.33 1.18
C LYS A 196 29.07 31.15 2.69
N PRO A 197 29.89 31.76 3.58
CA PRO A 197 31.09 32.51 3.24
C PRO A 197 32.30 31.63 2.86
N ASN A 198 32.50 30.41 3.41
CA ASN A 198 33.65 29.54 3.15
C ASN A 198 33.40 28.10 3.63
N PHE A 199 32.26 27.53 3.34
CA PHE A 199 31.89 26.19 3.83
C PHE A 199 31.89 25.14 2.70
N CYS A 200 32.21 23.90 3.07
CA CYS A 200 32.01 22.76 2.19
C CYS A 200 30.51 22.57 1.91
N GLY A 201 30.11 22.53 0.65
CA GLY A 201 28.71 22.40 0.22
C GLY A 201 28.00 21.12 0.66
N ALA A 202 28.74 20.14 1.19
CA ALA A 202 28.18 18.89 1.69
C ALA A 202 28.18 18.80 3.24
N CYS A 203 29.35 18.87 3.88
CA CYS A 203 29.45 18.68 5.34
C CYS A 203 29.36 19.98 6.15
N ARG A 204 29.31 21.13 5.47
CA ARG A 204 29.23 22.48 6.06
C ARG A 204 30.35 22.87 7.00
N MET A 205 31.46 22.13 7.00
CA MET A 205 32.66 22.51 7.74
C MET A 205 33.37 23.66 7.04
N THR A 206 33.99 24.54 7.84
CA THR A 206 34.76 25.68 7.36
C THR A 206 36.00 25.21 6.60
N ILE A 207 36.27 25.82 5.46
CA ILE A 207 37.46 25.57 4.64
C ILE A 207 38.52 26.61 5.03
N THR A 208 39.76 26.14 5.22
CA THR A 208 40.87 27.01 5.62
C THR A 208 41.19 28.07 4.55
N PRO A 209 41.64 29.28 4.93
CA PRO A 209 41.95 30.33 3.95
C PRO A 209 42.96 29.91 2.89
N GLN A 210 43.95 29.11 3.27
CA GLN A 210 44.94 28.59 2.35
C GLN A 210 44.31 27.72 1.25
N ARG A 211 43.42 26.77 1.64
CA ARG A 211 42.69 25.93 0.68
C ARG A 211 41.75 26.74 -0.22
N LEU A 212 41.18 27.81 0.29
CA LEU A 212 40.36 28.71 -0.52
C LEU A 212 41.16 29.43 -1.59
N GLN A 213 42.41 29.83 -1.30
CA GLN A 213 43.30 30.43 -2.28
C GLN A 213 43.72 29.40 -3.36
N GLU A 214 44.04 28.16 -2.97
CA GLU A 214 44.33 27.06 -3.90
C GLU A 214 43.13 26.78 -4.82
N LEU A 215 41.90 26.73 -4.27
CA LEU A 215 40.66 26.53 -5.04
C LEU A 215 40.40 27.66 -6.05
N ARG A 216 40.64 28.90 -5.65
CA ARG A 216 40.47 30.08 -6.54
C ARG A 216 41.50 30.10 -7.67
N ALA A 217 42.73 29.61 -7.40
CA ALA A 217 43.76 29.45 -8.41
C ALA A 217 43.46 28.32 -9.41
N GLN A 218 42.42 27.51 -9.16
CA GLN A 218 41.95 26.39 -10.00
C GLN A 218 43.04 25.39 -10.45
N SER A 219 44.07 25.23 -9.62
CA SER A 219 45.29 24.49 -10.01
C SER A 219 45.25 22.98 -9.67
N SER A 220 44.24 22.52 -8.88
CA SER A 220 44.16 21.10 -8.50
C SER A 220 42.79 20.72 -7.94
N LEU A 221 42.47 19.39 -8.01
CA LEU A 221 41.33 18.81 -7.32
C LEU A 221 41.67 18.70 -5.82
N ILE A 222 40.97 19.44 -4.99
CA ILE A 222 41.27 19.53 -3.56
C ILE A 222 40.15 18.79 -2.78
N PRO A 223 40.51 17.80 -1.93
CA PRO A 223 39.55 17.15 -1.06
C PRO A 223 39.24 18.01 0.16
N CYS A 224 38.02 17.99 0.64
CA CYS A 224 37.63 18.53 1.93
C CYS A 224 38.25 17.70 3.07
N GLU A 225 38.98 18.36 3.98
CA GLU A 225 39.68 17.71 5.09
C GLU A 225 38.75 16.94 6.04
N SER A 226 37.50 17.39 6.18
CA SER A 226 36.52 16.79 7.08
C SER A 226 35.76 15.61 6.45
N CYS A 227 35.34 15.70 5.18
CA CYS A 227 34.48 14.69 4.59
C CYS A 227 35.10 13.95 3.39
N GLY A 228 36.24 14.39 2.92
CA GLY A 228 37.00 13.76 1.83
C GLY A 228 36.39 13.92 0.42
N ARG A 229 35.27 14.67 0.27
CA ARG A 229 34.72 14.99 -1.05
C ARG A 229 35.59 16.02 -1.74
N TYR A 230 35.66 15.97 -3.05
CA TYR A 230 36.27 17.05 -3.81
C TYR A 230 35.44 18.33 -3.70
N ILE A 231 36.12 19.46 -3.54
CA ILE A 231 35.51 20.77 -3.47
C ILE A 231 35.98 21.64 -4.62
N TYR A 232 35.11 22.50 -5.13
CA TYR A 232 35.48 23.47 -6.18
C TYR A 232 34.89 24.83 -5.88
N TRP A 233 35.55 25.87 -6.43
CA TRP A 233 35.03 27.22 -6.33
C TRP A 233 34.01 27.45 -7.46
N PRO A 234 32.74 27.80 -7.15
CA PRO A 234 31.76 28.11 -8.16
C PRO A 234 32.14 29.42 -8.85
N SER A 235 32.15 29.41 -10.20
CA SER A 235 32.38 30.59 -11.04
C SER A 235 31.20 31.55 -11.02
#